data_3af5bcff1cc8a44886c8a728ffa5757b
#
_entry.id   3af5bcff1cc8a44886c8a728ffa5757b
#
_cell.length_a   1.000
_cell.length_b   1.000
_cell.length_c   1.000
_cell.angle_alpha   90.00
_cell.angle_beta   90.00
_cell.angle_gamma   90.00
#
_symmetry.space_group_name_H-M   'P 1'
#
loop_
_entity.id
_entity.type
_entity.pdbx_description
1 polymer ?
#
loop_
_entity_poly.entity_id
_entity_poly.type
_entity_poly.pdbx_seq_one_letter_code
_entity_poly.pdbx_strand_id
1 'polypeptide(L)'
;MKLAKRAVAAAMTVLLLAGCGSAPSQSGTPASGASQSASQPATPTPEPHEASTEMPLPAEGISALTGRTAEHPGRRPVAVMVSGDAAARPQWGIGTADLLIEANTEGENTSMMAVFDSCERVVKVGPVSQGRDLFLQMAMPVNAIPMYIDCDIYTSNLVNWYTYQPLDGIYIGVNAYNLDGERDQTAPQELCWYADSRLIPSAIESYGQSADGETPTFFHFDEAAAPTKGNGYRLEIGYGAQRTAQLVYGEAEDRYFLKENDQDQLDAAKEDGLVRFTNVLLLMAPSGFKDDGVTRDYDLTGGDGVYLTGGGAVQIQWKKGEADQPLQLFDAEGQPFSVRPGRTYIGIWGGFEGQSLRLLDSSGAEQPLPAAPAPMGGTSEPASSAPADSTSAAA
;
A
#
# COMPACT_ATOMS: atom_id res chain seq x y z
N MET A 1 -40.47 25.26 30.39
CA MET A 1 -40.88 26.56 29.80
C MET A 1 -40.55 26.53 28.31
N LYS A 2 -41.58 26.47 27.54
CA LYS A 2 -41.95 26.67 26.13
C LYS A 2 -40.89 27.22 25.19
N LEU A 3 -40.59 26.45 24.14
CA LEU A 3 -40.77 26.61 22.67
C LEU A 3 -40.32 27.93 22.01
N ALA A 4 -39.52 27.81 20.97
CA ALA A 4 -39.82 28.41 19.65
C ALA A 4 -39.04 27.74 18.53
N LYS A 5 -39.79 27.11 17.63
CA LYS A 5 -39.35 26.64 16.27
C LYS A 5 -39.31 27.90 15.37
N ARG A 6 -38.33 28.00 14.50
CA ARG A 6 -38.41 28.86 13.30
C ARG A 6 -37.94 28.06 12.08
N ALA A 7 -38.91 27.77 11.22
CA ALA A 7 -38.69 27.32 9.85
C ALA A 7 -38.45 28.53 8.95
N VAL A 8 -37.50 28.42 8.02
CA VAL A 8 -37.34 29.36 6.91
C VAL A 8 -37.37 28.53 5.62
N ALA A 9 -38.41 28.75 4.82
CA ALA A 9 -38.51 28.29 3.46
C ALA A 9 -37.81 29.29 2.54
N ALA A 10 -37.05 28.83 1.56
CA ALA A 10 -36.53 29.68 0.47
C ALA A 10 -36.92 29.05 -0.87
N ALA A 11 -37.51 29.90 -1.71
CA ALA A 11 -38.13 29.62 -2.97
C ALA A 11 -37.10 29.41 -4.11
N MET A 12 -37.40 28.48 -5.00
CA MET A 12 -36.80 28.33 -6.32
C MET A 12 -37.23 29.45 -7.25
N THR A 13 -36.27 29.98 -8.02
CA THR A 13 -36.56 30.77 -9.22
C THR A 13 -35.83 30.16 -10.41
N VAL A 14 -36.61 29.66 -11.35
CA VAL A 14 -36.19 29.11 -12.66
C VAL A 14 -36.15 30.31 -13.64
N LEU A 15 -35.05 30.44 -14.39
CA LEU A 15 -35.01 31.31 -15.59
C LEU A 15 -34.57 30.47 -16.79
N LEU A 16 -35.51 30.26 -17.70
CA LEU A 16 -35.32 29.76 -19.04
C LEU A 16 -35.05 30.96 -20.00
N LEU A 17 -34.03 30.84 -20.83
CA LEU A 17 -33.88 31.68 -22.02
C LEU A 17 -33.44 30.83 -23.20
N ALA A 18 -34.32 30.70 -24.16
CA ALA A 18 -34.12 30.13 -25.47
C ALA A 18 -33.63 31.22 -26.46
N GLY A 19 -32.77 30.87 -27.40
CA GLY A 19 -32.35 31.73 -28.48
C GLY A 19 -31.87 30.92 -29.69
N CYS A 20 -32.74 30.88 -30.75
CA CYS A 20 -32.48 30.31 -32.06
C CYS A 20 -31.73 31.28 -32.98
N GLY A 21 -31.07 30.77 -34.04
CA GLY A 21 -30.71 31.50 -35.25
C GLY A 21 -29.51 30.93 -36.00
N SER A 22 -29.69 30.05 -36.96
CA SER A 22 -29.69 30.18 -38.44
C SER A 22 -28.31 30.19 -39.11
N ALA A 23 -28.06 29.19 -39.98
CA ALA A 23 -27.12 29.19 -41.11
C ALA A 23 -27.69 30.00 -42.27
N PRO A 24 -26.99 30.31 -43.39
CA PRO A 24 -26.42 29.32 -44.33
C PRO A 24 -25.18 29.71 -45.20
N SER A 25 -24.66 28.69 -45.88
CA SER A 25 -24.30 28.50 -47.32
C SER A 25 -22.99 29.02 -47.94
N GLN A 26 -22.30 28.04 -48.55
CA GLN A 26 -21.72 27.90 -49.91
C GLN A 26 -20.53 28.80 -50.31
N SER A 27 -19.47 28.36 -50.93
CA SER A 27 -19.21 27.48 -52.06
C SER A 27 -17.72 27.57 -52.43
N GLY A 28 -17.16 26.55 -53.10
CA GLY A 28 -16.01 26.73 -53.98
C GLY A 28 -14.91 25.68 -53.91
N THR A 29 -15.03 24.63 -54.73
CA THR A 29 -13.90 23.78 -55.17
C THR A 29 -13.17 24.48 -56.34
N PRO A 30 -11.87 24.21 -56.61
CA PRO A 30 -11.56 23.07 -57.47
C PRO A 30 -10.27 22.29 -57.15
N ALA A 31 -10.25 21.13 -57.75
CA ALA A 31 -9.30 20.04 -57.74
C ALA A 31 -7.86 20.35 -58.24
N SER A 32 -6.89 19.58 -57.78
CA SER A 32 -6.07 18.67 -58.62
C SER A 32 -4.81 18.21 -57.86
N GLY A 33 -4.44 16.94 -57.98
CA GLY A 33 -3.09 16.46 -57.67
C GLY A 33 -3.07 15.13 -56.90
N ALA A 34 -3.35 14.03 -57.58
CA ALA A 34 -3.12 12.69 -57.06
C ALA A 34 -1.62 12.40 -56.94
N SER A 35 -1.18 12.02 -55.75
CA SER A 35 0.02 11.21 -55.56
C SER A 35 -0.37 10.03 -54.68
N GLN A 36 -0.43 8.87 -55.29
CA GLN A 36 -0.62 7.60 -54.60
C GLN A 36 0.70 7.26 -53.87
N SER A 37 0.67 7.37 -52.56
CA SER A 37 1.69 6.74 -51.68
C SER A 37 1.10 5.44 -51.16
N ALA A 38 1.77 4.34 -51.50
CA ALA A 38 1.37 3.00 -51.06
C ALA A 38 1.39 2.91 -49.56
N SER A 39 0.22 2.71 -48.94
CA SER A 39 0.09 2.42 -47.51
C SER A 39 0.60 1.02 -47.25
N GLN A 40 1.68 0.91 -46.44
CA GLN A 40 2.04 -0.34 -45.82
C GLN A 40 0.91 -0.74 -44.82
N PRO A 41 0.60 -2.04 -44.68
CA PRO A 41 -0.36 -2.48 -43.69
C PRO A 41 0.18 -2.12 -42.32
N ALA A 42 -0.59 -1.36 -41.55
CA ALA A 42 -0.30 -1.09 -40.14
C ALA A 42 -0.32 -2.43 -39.38
N THR A 43 0.78 -2.76 -38.70
CA THR A 43 0.81 -3.81 -37.68
C THR A 43 -0.26 -3.46 -36.66
N PRO A 44 -1.17 -4.37 -36.28
CA PRO A 44 -2.14 -4.08 -35.23
C PRO A 44 -1.40 -3.76 -33.93
N THR A 45 -1.59 -2.54 -33.46
CA THR A 45 -1.21 -2.17 -32.10
C THR A 45 -2.04 -3.06 -31.18
N PRO A 46 -1.42 -3.79 -30.22
CA PRO A 46 -2.18 -4.54 -29.23
C PRO A 46 -3.16 -3.59 -28.53
N GLU A 47 -4.45 -3.92 -28.53
CA GLU A 47 -5.40 -3.21 -27.70
C GLU A 47 -4.97 -3.36 -26.25
N PRO A 48 -4.95 -2.27 -25.45
CA PRO A 48 -4.71 -2.39 -24.01
C PRO A 48 -5.79 -3.32 -23.44
N HIS A 49 -5.39 -4.41 -22.82
CA HIS A 49 -6.31 -5.20 -22.00
C HIS A 49 -6.84 -4.26 -20.92
N GLU A 50 -8.14 -3.96 -20.95
CA GLU A 50 -8.79 -3.31 -19.83
C GLU A 50 -8.60 -4.21 -18.61
N ALA A 51 -7.94 -3.68 -17.58
CA ALA A 51 -7.74 -4.41 -16.33
C ALA A 51 -9.11 -4.81 -15.79
N SER A 52 -9.30 -6.08 -15.46
CA SER A 52 -10.50 -6.54 -14.79
C SER A 52 -10.65 -5.74 -13.50
N THR A 53 -11.81 -5.16 -13.26
CA THR A 53 -12.10 -4.39 -12.04
C THR A 53 -12.38 -5.26 -10.83
N GLU A 54 -12.40 -6.60 -11.01
CA GLU A 54 -12.75 -7.54 -9.94
C GLU A 54 -11.75 -8.69 -9.86
N MET A 55 -11.31 -8.99 -8.64
CA MET A 55 -10.54 -10.21 -8.35
C MET A 55 -11.51 -11.34 -7.96
N PRO A 56 -11.19 -12.60 -8.31
CA PRO A 56 -12.04 -13.73 -7.95
C PRO A 56 -12.06 -13.97 -6.44
N LEU A 57 -13.13 -14.60 -5.97
CA LEU A 57 -13.13 -15.18 -4.63
C LEU A 57 -12.19 -16.38 -4.59
N PRO A 58 -11.53 -16.66 -3.44
CA PRO A 58 -10.67 -17.83 -3.30
C PRO A 58 -11.51 -19.11 -3.36
N ALA A 59 -10.89 -20.23 -3.68
CA ALA A 59 -11.50 -21.54 -3.49
C ALA A 59 -11.86 -21.76 -2.02
N GLU A 60 -12.87 -22.60 -1.76
CA GLU A 60 -13.32 -22.89 -0.40
C GLU A 60 -12.17 -23.36 0.50
N GLY A 61 -12.05 -22.75 1.68
CA GLY A 61 -10.99 -23.04 2.64
C GLY A 61 -9.63 -22.47 2.31
N ILE A 62 -9.50 -21.64 1.27
CA ILE A 62 -8.25 -20.98 0.88
C ILE A 62 -8.26 -19.52 1.32
N SER A 63 -7.14 -19.06 1.88
CA SER A 63 -6.93 -17.66 2.26
C SER A 63 -6.80 -16.79 1.02
N ALA A 64 -7.60 -15.72 0.98
CA ALA A 64 -7.56 -14.71 -0.07
C ALA A 64 -6.23 -13.93 -0.11
N LEU A 65 -5.50 -13.87 1.01
CA LEU A 65 -4.26 -13.10 1.12
C LEU A 65 -3.02 -13.93 0.78
N THR A 66 -3.06 -15.24 1.01
CA THR A 66 -1.86 -16.09 0.88
C THR A 66 -2.00 -17.21 -0.13
N GLY A 67 -3.20 -17.53 -0.62
CA GLY A 67 -3.43 -18.72 -1.46
C GLY A 67 -3.19 -20.05 -0.74
N ARG A 68 -2.97 -20.04 0.59
CA ARG A 68 -2.80 -21.23 1.43
C ARG A 68 -4.12 -21.59 2.12
N THR A 69 -4.18 -22.76 2.74
CA THR A 69 -5.33 -23.11 3.58
C THR A 69 -5.56 -22.05 4.65
N ALA A 70 -6.79 -21.53 4.72
CA ALA A 70 -7.22 -20.59 5.73
C ALA A 70 -7.51 -21.30 7.05
N GLU A 71 -7.05 -20.73 8.16
CA GLU A 71 -7.38 -21.26 9.50
C GLU A 71 -8.84 -20.93 9.88
N HIS A 72 -9.34 -19.79 9.41
CA HIS A 72 -10.68 -19.27 9.68
C HIS A 72 -11.37 -18.83 8.37
N PRO A 73 -11.82 -19.77 7.51
CA PRO A 73 -12.41 -19.42 6.22
C PRO A 73 -13.73 -18.63 6.40
N GLY A 74 -13.99 -17.71 5.45
CA GLY A 74 -15.19 -16.86 5.47
C GLY A 74 -15.09 -15.64 6.38
N ARG A 75 -13.92 -15.40 7.00
CA ARG A 75 -13.64 -14.20 7.78
C ARG A 75 -13.13 -13.07 6.89
N ARG A 76 -13.45 -11.86 7.29
CA ARG A 76 -12.83 -10.65 6.72
C ARG A 76 -11.42 -10.47 7.29
N PRO A 77 -10.45 -10.04 6.48
CA PRO A 77 -9.14 -9.65 6.98
C PRO A 77 -9.22 -8.46 7.94
N VAL A 78 -8.22 -8.34 8.80
CA VAL A 78 -7.96 -7.12 9.56
C VAL A 78 -6.63 -6.52 9.11
N ALA A 79 -6.60 -5.20 8.90
CA ALA A 79 -5.46 -4.45 8.41
C ALA A 79 -5.03 -3.44 9.46
N VAL A 80 -3.92 -3.71 10.16
CA VAL A 80 -3.47 -2.92 11.31
C VAL A 80 -2.28 -2.06 10.93
N MET A 81 -2.41 -0.75 11.14
CA MET A 81 -1.30 0.18 10.97
C MET A 81 -0.27 0.00 12.08
N VAL A 82 1.00 -0.16 11.70
CA VAL A 82 2.12 -0.41 12.61
C VAL A 82 3.19 0.66 12.37
N SER A 83 3.71 1.22 13.46
CA SER A 83 4.78 2.22 13.39
C SER A 83 6.07 1.62 12.82
N GLY A 84 6.64 2.28 11.80
CA GLY A 84 7.99 2.01 11.27
C GLY A 84 9.10 2.74 12.02
N ASP A 85 8.78 3.54 13.03
CA ASP A 85 9.75 4.31 13.81
C ASP A 85 10.80 3.40 14.47
N ALA A 86 12.03 3.87 14.52
CA ALA A 86 13.12 3.16 15.19
C ALA A 86 12.82 2.88 16.68
N ALA A 87 12.15 3.80 17.36
CA ALA A 87 11.76 3.66 18.75
C ALA A 87 10.59 2.67 18.97
N ALA A 88 9.87 2.29 17.91
CA ALA A 88 8.80 1.29 17.93
C ALA A 88 9.33 -0.16 17.98
N ARG A 89 10.64 -0.35 17.80
CA ARG A 89 11.25 -1.68 17.65
C ARG A 89 11.61 -2.33 18.99
N PRO A 90 11.57 -3.67 19.05
CA PRO A 90 10.95 -4.56 18.06
C PRO A 90 9.42 -4.41 18.05
N GLN A 91 8.83 -4.44 16.85
CA GLN A 91 7.38 -4.43 16.69
C GLN A 91 6.76 -5.76 17.13
N TRP A 92 5.42 -5.80 17.21
CA TRP A 92 4.66 -7.02 17.42
C TRP A 92 3.84 -7.35 16.19
N GLY A 93 3.75 -8.62 15.84
CA GLY A 93 2.82 -9.16 14.83
C GLY A 93 3.29 -9.04 13.37
N ILE A 94 4.33 -8.27 13.07
CA ILE A 94 4.84 -8.10 11.70
C ILE A 94 5.38 -9.41 11.10
N GLY A 95 5.88 -10.31 11.96
CA GLY A 95 6.39 -11.62 11.58
C GLY A 95 5.32 -12.71 11.44
N THR A 96 4.03 -12.41 11.76
CA THR A 96 2.90 -13.33 11.60
C THR A 96 1.84 -12.82 10.62
N ALA A 97 1.93 -11.57 10.19
CA ALA A 97 1.05 -11.00 9.18
C ALA A 97 1.11 -11.79 7.85
N ASP A 98 -0.02 -11.92 7.17
CA ASP A 98 -0.10 -12.55 5.85
C ASP A 98 0.45 -11.66 4.76
N LEU A 99 0.15 -10.36 4.85
CA LEU A 99 0.81 -9.31 4.06
C LEU A 99 1.42 -8.30 5.03
N LEU A 100 2.65 -7.86 4.75
CA LEU A 100 3.27 -6.71 5.39
C LEU A 100 3.59 -5.69 4.31
N ILE A 101 2.91 -4.53 4.33
CA ILE A 101 3.08 -3.47 3.34
C ILE A 101 3.83 -2.33 4.02
N GLU A 102 4.89 -1.83 3.39
CA GLU A 102 5.72 -0.76 3.91
C GLU A 102 5.94 0.35 2.89
N ALA A 103 5.87 1.60 3.33
CA ALA A 103 6.14 2.79 2.52
C ALA A 103 6.60 3.97 3.38
N ASN A 104 7.24 4.97 2.77
CA ASN A 104 7.40 6.26 3.42
C ASN A 104 6.06 6.98 3.53
N THR A 105 5.86 7.66 4.63
CA THR A 105 4.65 8.44 4.90
C THR A 105 4.93 9.92 5.12
N GLU A 106 5.99 10.24 5.84
CA GLU A 106 6.39 11.62 6.13
C GLU A 106 7.91 11.71 6.19
N GLY A 107 8.50 12.62 5.41
CA GLY A 107 9.96 12.73 5.35
C GLY A 107 10.63 11.40 5.00
N GLU A 108 11.54 10.95 5.86
CA GLU A 108 12.22 9.65 5.75
C GLU A 108 11.56 8.53 6.60
N ASN A 109 10.48 8.85 7.32
CA ASN A 109 9.79 7.87 8.17
C ASN A 109 8.98 6.90 7.32
N THR A 110 8.99 5.64 7.72
CA THR A 110 8.10 4.63 7.15
C THR A 110 6.96 4.30 8.10
N SER A 111 5.86 3.85 7.54
CA SER A 111 4.81 3.13 8.24
C SER A 111 4.63 1.76 7.60
N MET A 112 4.06 0.86 8.36
CA MET A 112 3.72 -0.47 7.89
C MET A 112 2.23 -0.74 8.08
N MET A 113 1.66 -1.58 7.21
CA MET A 113 0.35 -2.18 7.44
C MET A 113 0.50 -3.69 7.48
N ALA A 114 0.16 -4.28 8.62
CA ALA A 114 0.12 -5.72 8.82
C ALA A 114 -1.30 -6.23 8.56
N VAL A 115 -1.49 -7.09 7.57
CA VAL A 115 -2.79 -7.64 7.19
C VAL A 115 -2.84 -9.11 7.55
N PHE A 116 -3.90 -9.51 8.26
CA PHE A 116 -4.18 -10.88 8.70
C PHE A 116 -5.50 -11.35 8.08
N ASP A 117 -5.58 -12.58 7.65
CA ASP A 117 -6.78 -13.13 6.99
C ASP A 117 -7.99 -13.30 7.95
N SER A 118 -7.75 -13.17 9.26
CA SER A 118 -8.81 -13.09 10.26
C SER A 118 -8.33 -12.43 11.56
N CYS A 119 -9.26 -11.88 12.33
CA CYS A 119 -8.95 -11.27 13.62
C CYS A 119 -8.51 -12.29 14.67
N GLU A 120 -8.89 -13.57 14.53
CA GLU A 120 -8.51 -14.65 15.44
C GLU A 120 -7.01 -14.96 15.40
N ARG A 121 -6.34 -14.66 14.26
CA ARG A 121 -4.90 -14.88 14.10
C ARG A 121 -4.02 -13.81 14.71
N VAL A 122 -4.59 -12.71 15.16
CA VAL A 122 -3.84 -11.58 15.72
C VAL A 122 -3.49 -11.85 17.19
N VAL A 123 -2.38 -12.52 17.44
CA VAL A 123 -1.91 -12.77 18.81
C VAL A 123 -1.58 -11.45 19.52
N LYS A 124 -0.79 -10.60 18.90
CA LYS A 124 -0.47 -9.23 19.30
C LYS A 124 0.11 -8.51 18.11
N VAL A 125 -0.37 -7.30 17.82
CA VAL A 125 0.12 -6.48 16.69
C VAL A 125 0.27 -5.02 17.11
N GLY A 126 1.35 -4.39 16.70
CA GLY A 126 1.69 -3.00 16.99
C GLY A 126 3.20 -2.73 17.10
N PRO A 127 3.62 -1.55 17.60
CA PRO A 127 2.79 -0.43 18.06
C PRO A 127 1.84 0.08 16.99
N VAL A 128 0.57 0.19 17.36
CA VAL A 128 -0.45 0.69 16.43
C VAL A 128 -0.23 2.17 16.18
N SER A 129 -0.18 2.55 14.91
CA SER A 129 0.08 3.91 14.45
C SER A 129 -1.12 4.55 13.76
N GLN A 130 -0.90 5.73 13.21
CA GLN A 130 -1.91 6.51 12.50
C GLN A 130 -2.28 5.87 11.16
N GLY A 131 -3.57 6.01 10.80
CA GLY A 131 -4.09 5.66 9.48
C GLY A 131 -3.47 6.54 8.39
N ARG A 132 -3.18 5.93 7.23
CA ARG A 132 -2.73 6.62 6.02
C ARG A 132 -3.51 6.09 4.82
N ASP A 133 -4.02 6.99 4.00
CA ASP A 133 -4.84 6.68 2.83
C ASP A 133 -4.17 5.71 1.85
N LEU A 134 -2.86 5.84 1.66
CA LEU A 134 -2.03 4.93 0.87
C LEU A 134 -2.28 3.46 1.24
N PHE A 135 -2.23 3.13 2.53
CA PHE A 135 -2.39 1.74 2.98
C PHE A 135 -3.84 1.29 2.94
N LEU A 136 -4.79 2.20 3.25
CA LEU A 136 -6.21 1.86 3.19
C LEU A 136 -6.65 1.49 1.77
N GLN A 137 -6.11 2.16 0.75
CA GLN A 137 -6.33 1.82 -0.66
C GLN A 137 -5.85 0.39 -1.01
N MET A 138 -4.88 -0.15 -0.27
CA MET A 138 -4.43 -1.53 -0.43
C MET A 138 -5.31 -2.53 0.34
N ALA A 139 -5.99 -2.09 1.40
CA ALA A 139 -6.84 -2.93 2.25
C ALA A 139 -8.30 -3.02 1.75
N MET A 140 -8.81 -1.97 1.11
CA MET A 140 -10.21 -1.88 0.65
C MET A 140 -10.60 -3.00 -0.32
N PRO A 141 -9.80 -3.33 -1.35
CA PRO A 141 -10.17 -4.34 -2.34
C PRO A 141 -10.40 -5.74 -1.77
N VAL A 142 -9.77 -6.06 -0.65
CA VAL A 142 -9.95 -7.35 0.04
C VAL A 142 -10.94 -7.27 1.20
N ASN A 143 -11.75 -6.21 1.25
CA ASN A 143 -12.77 -6.02 2.29
C ASN A 143 -12.21 -6.11 3.72
N ALA A 144 -10.92 -5.71 3.91
CA ALA A 144 -10.30 -5.77 5.22
C ALA A 144 -10.92 -4.74 6.19
N ILE A 145 -10.91 -5.01 7.47
CA ILE A 145 -11.31 -4.08 8.53
C ILE A 145 -10.06 -3.28 8.94
N PRO A 146 -9.99 -1.97 8.65
CA PRO A 146 -8.81 -1.17 8.97
C PRO A 146 -8.78 -0.81 10.45
N MET A 147 -7.59 -0.90 11.04
CA MET A 147 -7.32 -0.61 12.45
C MET A 147 -6.14 0.34 12.59
N TYR A 148 -6.36 1.45 13.29
CA TYR A 148 -5.35 2.47 13.55
C TYR A 148 -5.74 3.36 14.74
N ILE A 149 -4.85 4.20 15.21
CA ILE A 149 -5.13 5.21 16.23
C ILE A 149 -4.85 6.58 15.64
N ASP A 150 -5.92 7.36 15.41
CA ASP A 150 -5.87 8.65 14.73
C ASP A 150 -5.56 8.54 13.22
N CYS A 151 -5.83 9.58 12.47
CA CYS A 151 -5.47 9.66 11.05
C CYS A 151 -5.39 11.11 10.57
N ASP A 152 -4.70 11.31 9.44
CA ASP A 152 -4.67 12.60 8.77
C ASP A 152 -5.98 12.91 8.04
N ILE A 153 -6.07 14.15 7.53
CA ILE A 153 -7.26 14.63 6.81
C ILE A 153 -7.49 13.85 5.50
N TYR A 154 -6.45 13.38 4.84
CA TYR A 154 -6.54 12.64 3.58
C TYR A 154 -7.14 11.27 3.80
N THR A 155 -6.70 10.58 4.84
CA THR A 155 -7.27 9.30 5.30
C THR A 155 -8.73 9.47 5.73
N SER A 156 -9.03 10.51 6.50
CA SER A 156 -10.40 10.82 6.92
C SER A 156 -11.33 11.08 5.71
N ASN A 157 -10.85 11.83 4.71
CA ASN A 157 -11.59 12.07 3.48
C ASN A 157 -11.85 10.78 2.69
N LEU A 158 -10.83 9.92 2.54
CA LEU A 158 -10.96 8.62 1.87
C LEU A 158 -12.01 7.75 2.56
N VAL A 159 -11.90 7.60 3.88
CA VAL A 159 -12.81 6.80 4.71
C VAL A 159 -14.26 7.28 4.56
N ASN A 160 -14.47 8.60 4.60
CA ASN A 160 -15.80 9.18 4.44
C ASN A 160 -16.34 9.01 3.01
N TRP A 161 -15.50 9.21 1.99
CA TRP A 161 -15.91 9.10 0.58
C TRP A 161 -16.39 7.69 0.22
N TYR A 162 -15.65 6.67 0.67
CA TYR A 162 -15.97 5.26 0.40
C TYR A 162 -16.88 4.63 1.46
N THR A 163 -17.25 5.37 2.51
CA THR A 163 -17.99 4.82 3.66
C THR A 163 -17.26 3.60 4.26
N TYR A 164 -15.93 3.66 4.29
CA TYR A 164 -15.06 2.59 4.75
C TYR A 164 -14.83 2.72 6.25
N GLN A 165 -15.42 1.85 7.06
CA GLN A 165 -15.47 1.99 8.51
C GLN A 165 -14.23 1.41 9.21
N PRO A 166 -13.34 2.24 9.78
CA PRO A 166 -12.19 1.77 10.56
C PRO A 166 -12.57 1.49 12.02
N LEU A 167 -11.76 0.69 12.67
CA LEU A 167 -11.67 0.65 14.13
C LEU A 167 -10.63 1.69 14.57
N ASP A 168 -11.02 2.96 14.63
CA ASP A 168 -10.12 4.05 15.01
C ASP A 168 -10.05 4.22 16.53
N GLY A 169 -8.83 4.12 17.08
CA GLY A 169 -8.57 4.20 18.52
C GLY A 169 -8.94 5.52 19.17
N ILE A 170 -9.01 6.63 18.41
CA ILE A 170 -9.51 7.92 18.94
C ILE A 170 -10.97 7.80 19.42
N TYR A 171 -11.78 6.98 18.74
CA TYR A 171 -13.19 6.78 19.08
C TYR A 171 -13.45 5.53 19.91
N ILE A 172 -12.67 4.46 19.67
CA ILE A 172 -12.86 3.13 20.25
C ILE A 172 -12.06 2.96 21.54
N GLY A 173 -10.84 3.52 21.59
CA GLY A 173 -9.95 3.45 22.73
C GLY A 173 -9.67 2.01 23.17
N VAL A 174 -9.72 1.77 24.45
CA VAL A 174 -9.41 0.48 25.09
C VAL A 174 -10.39 -0.67 24.74
N ASN A 175 -11.47 -0.41 23.99
CA ASN A 175 -12.33 -1.46 23.50
C ASN A 175 -11.71 -2.30 22.37
N ALA A 176 -10.71 -1.75 21.65
CA ALA A 176 -9.99 -2.47 20.61
C ALA A 176 -8.48 -2.52 20.84
N TYR A 177 -7.94 -1.65 21.71
CA TYR A 177 -6.50 -1.46 21.90
C TYR A 177 -6.11 -1.57 23.36
N ASN A 178 -4.97 -2.21 23.60
CA ASN A 178 -4.35 -2.30 24.92
C ASN A 178 -3.08 -1.45 24.97
N LEU A 179 -2.78 -0.90 26.15
CA LEU A 179 -1.49 -0.30 26.45
C LEU A 179 -0.54 -1.37 26.99
N ASP A 180 0.66 -1.47 26.41
CA ASP A 180 1.72 -2.31 26.95
C ASP A 180 2.42 -1.60 28.11
N GLY A 181 2.08 -1.99 29.35
CA GLY A 181 2.58 -1.33 30.55
C GLY A 181 4.07 -1.54 30.83
N GLU A 182 4.71 -2.52 30.19
CA GLU A 182 6.17 -2.70 30.31
C GLU A 182 6.87 -1.71 29.37
N ARG A 183 6.45 -1.62 28.12
CA ARG A 183 7.00 -0.66 27.14
C ARG A 183 6.73 0.78 27.55
N ASP A 184 5.58 1.10 28.14
CA ASP A 184 5.20 2.43 28.61
C ASP A 184 6.14 3.00 29.70
N GLN A 185 6.98 2.16 30.30
CA GLN A 185 8.00 2.61 31.24
C GLN A 185 9.27 3.14 30.55
N THR A 186 9.46 2.83 29.26
CA THR A 186 10.74 3.07 28.57
C THR A 186 10.59 3.76 27.21
N ALA A 187 9.37 3.83 26.66
CA ALA A 187 9.08 4.42 25.36
C ALA A 187 7.93 5.44 25.45
N PRO A 188 7.81 6.37 24.51
CA PRO A 188 6.64 7.24 24.38
C PRO A 188 5.35 6.44 24.31
N GLN A 189 4.31 6.92 24.98
CA GLN A 189 3.04 6.18 25.14
C GLN A 189 2.39 5.83 23.80
N GLU A 190 2.50 6.69 22.79
CA GLU A 190 2.02 6.45 21.44
C GLU A 190 2.64 5.21 20.77
N LEU A 191 3.82 4.77 21.23
CA LEU A 191 4.51 3.57 20.77
C LEU A 191 4.24 2.33 21.66
N CYS A 192 3.25 2.40 22.53
CA CYS A 192 2.94 1.32 23.50
C CYS A 192 1.60 0.64 23.24
N TRP A 193 0.80 1.15 22.30
CA TRP A 193 -0.51 0.61 21.99
C TRP A 193 -0.43 -0.59 21.04
N TYR A 194 -1.22 -1.63 21.34
CA TYR A 194 -1.34 -2.83 20.51
C TYR A 194 -2.78 -3.32 20.43
N ALA A 195 -3.08 -4.12 19.42
CA ALA A 195 -4.33 -4.86 19.26
C ALA A 195 -4.07 -6.38 19.37
N ASP A 196 -5.09 -7.13 19.78
CA ASP A 196 -5.04 -8.60 19.84
C ASP A 196 -6.41 -9.24 19.61
N SER A 197 -6.41 -10.55 19.36
CA SER A 197 -7.62 -11.35 19.10
C SER A 197 -8.60 -11.43 20.26
N ARG A 198 -8.26 -10.96 21.45
CA ARG A 198 -9.19 -10.93 22.60
C ARG A 198 -10.14 -9.75 22.53
N LEU A 199 -9.67 -8.60 21.97
CA LEU A 199 -10.46 -7.38 21.89
C LEU A 199 -11.07 -7.16 20.50
N ILE A 200 -10.36 -7.51 19.43
CA ILE A 200 -10.78 -7.18 18.06
C ILE A 200 -12.17 -7.70 17.72
N PRO A 201 -12.56 -8.97 18.01
CA PRO A 201 -13.90 -9.46 17.66
C PRO A 201 -15.02 -8.66 18.34
N SER A 202 -14.88 -8.35 19.64
CA SER A 202 -15.85 -7.54 20.37
C SER A 202 -15.92 -6.09 19.88
N ALA A 203 -14.80 -5.53 19.46
CA ALA A 203 -14.75 -4.19 18.87
C ALA A 203 -15.49 -4.16 17.53
N ILE A 204 -15.27 -5.14 16.66
CA ILE A 204 -15.98 -5.28 15.37
C ILE A 204 -17.49 -5.29 15.60
N GLU A 205 -17.97 -6.16 16.49
CA GLU A 205 -19.39 -6.28 16.81
C GLU A 205 -19.96 -4.98 17.41
N SER A 206 -19.25 -4.37 18.37
CA SER A 206 -19.69 -3.15 19.07
C SER A 206 -19.83 -1.94 18.13
N TYR A 207 -19.09 -1.94 17.02
CA TYR A 207 -19.17 -0.90 15.99
C TYR A 207 -20.07 -1.29 14.81
N GLY A 208 -20.91 -2.32 14.98
CA GLY A 208 -21.92 -2.72 14.02
C GLY A 208 -21.35 -3.31 12.73
N GLN A 209 -20.10 -3.78 12.78
CA GLN A 209 -19.49 -4.49 11.68
C GLN A 209 -19.61 -6.00 11.84
N SER A 210 -19.37 -6.74 10.76
CA SER A 210 -19.24 -8.20 10.78
C SER A 210 -17.78 -8.60 10.57
N ALA A 211 -17.32 -9.57 11.37
CA ALA A 211 -16.05 -10.24 11.11
C ALA A 211 -16.17 -11.27 9.98
N ASP A 212 -17.40 -11.64 9.60
CA ASP A 212 -17.67 -12.53 8.47
C ASP A 212 -17.92 -11.70 7.21
N GLY A 213 -17.45 -12.19 6.06
CA GLY A 213 -17.67 -11.56 4.76
C GLY A 213 -16.87 -12.19 3.65
N GLU A 214 -17.28 -11.89 2.42
CA GLU A 214 -16.54 -12.29 1.23
C GLU A 214 -15.28 -11.43 1.11
N THR A 215 -14.16 -12.08 0.78
CA THR A 215 -12.85 -11.47 0.60
C THR A 215 -12.31 -11.88 -0.77
N PRO A 216 -12.30 -10.98 -1.77
CA PRO A 216 -11.63 -11.25 -3.04
C PRO A 216 -10.15 -11.54 -2.85
N THR A 217 -9.55 -12.36 -3.73
CA THR A 217 -8.12 -12.67 -3.62
C THR A 217 -7.27 -11.43 -3.82
N PHE A 218 -6.20 -11.30 -3.03
CA PHE A 218 -5.27 -10.18 -3.19
C PHE A 218 -4.39 -10.34 -4.44
N PHE A 219 -4.06 -11.57 -4.79
CA PHE A 219 -3.29 -11.95 -5.97
C PHE A 219 -3.95 -13.11 -6.72
N HIS A 220 -3.58 -13.30 -7.98
CA HIS A 220 -3.67 -14.61 -8.63
C HIS A 220 -2.56 -15.50 -8.07
N PHE A 221 -2.90 -16.71 -7.60
CA PHE A 221 -1.95 -17.64 -7.01
C PHE A 221 -1.69 -18.85 -7.90
N ASP A 222 -0.39 -19.23 -8.02
CA ASP A 222 0.04 -20.45 -8.69
C ASP A 222 1.29 -21.03 -7.96
N GLU A 223 1.24 -22.29 -7.54
CA GLU A 223 2.39 -22.96 -6.92
C GLU A 223 3.61 -23.05 -7.85
N ALA A 224 3.40 -23.02 -9.17
CA ALA A 224 4.48 -23.03 -10.16
C ALA A 224 5.04 -21.63 -10.44
N ALA A 225 4.47 -20.55 -9.88
CA ALA A 225 4.92 -19.19 -10.08
C ALA A 225 6.26 -18.93 -9.39
N ALA A 226 7.35 -19.32 -10.04
CA ALA A 226 8.70 -19.09 -9.54
C ALA A 226 9.63 -18.65 -10.67
N PRO A 227 10.28 -17.48 -10.57
CA PRO A 227 11.31 -17.06 -11.50
C PRO A 227 12.55 -17.95 -11.39
N THR A 228 13.45 -17.83 -12.37
CA THR A 228 14.72 -18.55 -12.37
C THR A 228 15.54 -18.20 -11.12
N LYS A 229 15.99 -19.20 -10.38
CA LYS A 229 16.75 -19.00 -9.14
C LYS A 229 18.11 -18.35 -9.39
N GLY A 230 18.57 -17.62 -8.38
CA GLY A 230 19.93 -17.11 -8.28
C GLY A 230 20.10 -15.61 -8.50
N ASN A 231 19.18 -14.95 -9.21
CA ASN A 231 19.25 -13.50 -9.50
C ASN A 231 18.50 -12.62 -8.50
N GLY A 232 17.78 -13.19 -7.54
CA GLY A 232 16.94 -12.52 -6.55
C GLY A 232 17.29 -12.91 -5.12
N TYR A 233 18.60 -12.95 -4.79
CA TYR A 233 19.03 -13.40 -3.46
C TYR A 233 18.81 -12.33 -2.37
N ARG A 234 18.98 -11.04 -2.73
CA ARG A 234 18.82 -9.93 -1.78
C ARG A 234 18.24 -8.72 -2.49
N LEU A 235 17.14 -8.19 -1.96
CA LEU A 235 16.59 -6.90 -2.33
C LEU A 235 16.83 -5.92 -1.19
N GLU A 236 17.45 -4.77 -1.48
CA GLU A 236 17.66 -3.68 -0.55
C GLU A 236 16.80 -2.49 -0.98
N ILE A 237 15.91 -2.05 -0.09
CA ILE A 237 15.01 -0.92 -0.29
C ILE A 237 15.42 0.16 0.70
N GLY A 238 16.18 1.16 0.24
CA GLY A 238 16.52 2.34 1.01
C GLY A 238 15.35 3.31 1.01
N TYR A 239 14.68 3.43 2.13
CA TYR A 239 13.57 4.37 2.34
C TYR A 239 14.02 5.77 2.74
N GLY A 240 15.30 5.97 3.01
CA GLY A 240 15.96 7.20 3.42
C GLY A 240 17.30 6.91 4.09
N ALA A 241 17.95 7.92 4.63
CA ALA A 241 19.28 7.77 5.23
C ALA A 241 19.31 6.84 6.45
N GLN A 242 18.18 6.68 7.15
CA GLN A 242 18.11 5.94 8.40
C GLN A 242 17.54 4.54 8.26
N ARG A 243 16.82 4.23 7.17
CA ARG A 243 16.15 2.95 7.00
C ARG A 243 16.43 2.33 5.64
N THR A 244 17.07 1.17 5.67
CA THR A 244 17.16 0.24 4.53
C THR A 244 16.56 -1.09 4.94
N ALA A 245 15.42 -1.45 4.35
CA ALA A 245 14.85 -2.78 4.46
C ALA A 245 15.58 -3.73 3.50
N GLN A 246 16.00 -4.88 4.02
CA GLN A 246 16.75 -5.87 3.27
C GLN A 246 16.04 -7.21 3.36
N LEU A 247 15.60 -7.72 2.22
CA LEU A 247 14.94 -9.00 2.09
C LEU A 247 15.98 -10.01 1.60
N VAL A 248 16.53 -10.81 2.51
CA VAL A 248 17.64 -11.73 2.24
C VAL A 248 17.14 -13.18 2.17
N TYR A 249 17.35 -13.84 1.06
CA TYR A 249 16.89 -15.21 0.86
C TYR A 249 17.71 -16.22 1.68
N GLY A 250 17.02 -17.04 2.46
CA GLY A 250 17.56 -18.19 3.18
C GLY A 250 17.15 -19.49 2.48
N GLU A 251 18.12 -20.18 1.88
CA GLU A 251 17.87 -21.40 1.09
C GLU A 251 17.27 -22.53 1.94
N ALA A 252 17.70 -22.65 3.18
CA ALA A 252 17.28 -23.74 4.06
C ALA A 252 15.78 -23.68 4.40
N GLU A 253 15.25 -22.47 4.58
CA GLU A 253 13.84 -22.22 4.92
C GLU A 253 12.99 -21.92 3.69
N ASP A 254 13.63 -21.66 2.54
CA ASP A 254 12.98 -21.18 1.31
C ASP A 254 12.15 -19.90 1.59
N ARG A 255 12.77 -18.93 2.29
CA ARG A 255 12.12 -17.67 2.74
C ARG A 255 13.08 -16.50 2.64
N TYR A 256 12.50 -15.30 2.49
CA TYR A 256 13.20 -14.02 2.63
C TYR A 256 13.12 -13.53 4.07
N PHE A 257 14.26 -13.32 4.70
CA PHE A 257 14.38 -12.74 6.03
C PHE A 257 14.43 -11.23 5.92
N LEU A 258 13.58 -10.56 6.69
CA LEU A 258 13.61 -9.11 6.77
C LEU A 258 14.69 -8.66 7.73
N LYS A 259 15.60 -7.83 7.22
CA LYS A 259 16.62 -7.14 7.99
C LYS A 259 16.44 -5.64 7.84
N GLU A 260 16.99 -4.91 8.77
CA GLU A 260 17.11 -3.47 8.71
C GLU A 260 18.56 -3.08 8.98
N ASN A 261 19.16 -2.34 8.05
CA ASN A 261 20.56 -1.90 8.17
C ASN A 261 21.49 -3.06 8.61
N ASP A 262 21.37 -4.22 7.95
CA ASP A 262 22.09 -5.48 8.20
C ASP A 262 21.79 -6.18 9.55
N GLN A 263 20.85 -5.68 10.34
CA GLN A 263 20.37 -6.36 11.56
C GLN A 263 19.04 -7.08 11.30
N ASP A 264 18.83 -8.24 11.91
CA ASP A 264 17.55 -8.93 11.82
C ASP A 264 16.44 -8.04 12.42
N GLN A 265 15.39 -7.77 11.64
CA GLN A 265 14.20 -7.13 12.19
C GLN A 265 13.39 -8.18 12.95
N LEU A 266 13.14 -7.90 14.22
CA LEU A 266 12.51 -8.87 15.12
C LEU A 266 11.04 -8.54 15.34
N ASP A 267 10.26 -9.60 15.55
CA ASP A 267 8.88 -9.56 16.02
C ASP A 267 8.84 -10.02 17.48
N ALA A 268 8.56 -9.10 18.39
CA ALA A 268 8.52 -9.40 19.82
C ALA A 268 7.29 -10.24 20.24
N ALA A 269 6.35 -10.51 19.33
CA ALA A 269 5.21 -11.41 19.58
C ALA A 269 5.50 -12.87 19.17
N LYS A 270 6.69 -13.14 18.59
CA LYS A 270 7.09 -14.48 18.16
C LYS A 270 8.19 -15.05 19.03
N GLU A 271 8.13 -16.35 19.27
CA GLU A 271 9.14 -17.08 20.06
C GLU A 271 10.55 -17.01 19.42
N ASP A 272 10.65 -17.25 18.08
CA ASP A 272 11.92 -17.17 17.36
C ASP A 272 12.30 -15.73 16.92
N GLY A 273 11.41 -14.77 17.08
CA GLY A 273 11.59 -13.37 16.76
C GLY A 273 11.79 -13.05 15.28
N LEU A 274 12.02 -14.02 14.39
CA LEU A 274 12.43 -13.76 13.01
C LEU A 274 11.25 -13.41 12.11
N VAL A 275 11.40 -12.32 11.36
CA VAL A 275 10.43 -11.88 10.34
C VAL A 275 10.84 -12.40 8.98
N ARG A 276 9.97 -13.19 8.35
CA ARG A 276 10.28 -13.85 7.08
C ARG A 276 9.04 -14.05 6.21
N PHE A 277 9.23 -14.02 4.89
CA PHE A 277 8.18 -14.08 3.88
C PHE A 277 8.51 -15.11 2.80
N THR A 278 7.48 -15.68 2.17
CA THR A 278 7.62 -16.51 0.97
C THR A 278 7.97 -15.66 -0.23
N ASN A 279 7.30 -14.53 -0.34
CA ASN A 279 7.36 -13.61 -1.47
C ASN A 279 7.79 -12.22 -1.04
N VAL A 280 8.43 -11.51 -1.96
CA VAL A 280 8.71 -10.09 -1.86
C VAL A 280 8.18 -9.43 -3.13
N LEU A 281 7.41 -8.37 -2.97
CA LEU A 281 6.91 -7.55 -4.06
C LEU A 281 7.36 -6.11 -3.84
N LEU A 282 8.08 -5.57 -4.80
CA LEU A 282 8.41 -4.16 -4.86
C LEU A 282 7.49 -3.48 -5.86
N LEU A 283 6.74 -2.49 -5.43
CA LEU A 283 5.95 -1.60 -6.28
C LEU A 283 6.66 -0.26 -6.40
N MET A 284 7.05 0.10 -7.61
CA MET A 284 7.69 1.38 -7.89
C MET A 284 6.60 2.34 -8.35
N ALA A 285 6.26 3.32 -7.51
CA ALA A 285 5.15 4.25 -7.71
C ALA A 285 5.66 5.70 -7.80
N PRO A 286 5.26 6.49 -8.80
CA PRO A 286 5.54 7.92 -8.80
C PRO A 286 5.12 8.55 -7.47
N SER A 287 5.97 9.41 -6.91
CA SER A 287 5.71 10.01 -5.60
C SER A 287 5.94 11.51 -5.58
N GLY A 288 5.27 12.17 -4.65
CA GLY A 288 5.35 13.59 -4.39
C GLY A 288 4.97 13.90 -2.95
N PHE A 289 4.47 15.11 -2.75
CA PHE A 289 3.86 15.51 -1.49
C PHE A 289 2.40 15.89 -1.72
N LYS A 290 1.57 15.66 -0.72
CA LYS A 290 0.23 16.21 -0.67
C LYS A 290 0.30 17.74 -0.51
N ASP A 291 -0.84 18.41 -0.52
CA ASP A 291 -0.93 19.88 -0.46
C ASP A 291 -0.44 20.48 0.86
N ASP A 292 -0.26 19.66 1.91
CA ASP A 292 0.38 20.05 3.17
C ASP A 292 1.92 20.18 3.07
N GLY A 293 2.52 19.69 1.98
CA GLY A 293 3.96 19.71 1.73
C GLY A 293 4.78 18.80 2.65
N VAL A 294 4.16 17.92 3.42
CA VAL A 294 4.80 17.03 4.41
C VAL A 294 4.45 15.56 4.18
N THR A 295 3.14 15.27 4.01
CA THR A 295 2.64 13.92 3.79
C THR A 295 3.02 13.43 2.40
N ARG A 296 3.62 12.24 2.32
CA ARG A 296 3.95 11.61 1.02
C ARG A 296 2.69 11.25 0.27
N ASP A 297 2.71 11.54 -1.01
CA ASP A 297 1.71 11.14 -1.97
C ASP A 297 2.27 10.14 -2.97
N TYR A 298 1.46 9.18 -3.41
CA TYR A 298 1.86 8.16 -4.36
C TYR A 298 0.78 8.02 -5.44
N ASP A 299 1.21 8.00 -6.70
CA ASP A 299 0.35 7.59 -7.79
C ASP A 299 0.25 6.06 -7.81
N LEU A 300 -0.87 5.55 -7.31
CA LEU A 300 -1.15 4.11 -7.25
C LEU A 300 -1.89 3.60 -8.50
N THR A 301 -1.97 4.36 -9.58
CA THR A 301 -2.64 3.88 -10.80
C THR A 301 -1.88 2.76 -11.50
N GLY A 302 -0.55 2.73 -11.38
CA GLY A 302 0.29 1.67 -11.91
C GLY A 302 1.76 2.04 -12.00
N GLY A 303 2.58 1.06 -12.32
CA GLY A 303 4.03 1.25 -12.46
C GLY A 303 4.76 -0.05 -12.77
N ASP A 304 6.07 0.05 -12.76
CA ASP A 304 6.95 -1.11 -12.80
C ASP A 304 7.17 -1.67 -11.39
N GLY A 305 7.58 -2.93 -11.30
CA GLY A 305 7.86 -3.58 -10.05
C GLY A 305 8.82 -4.76 -10.18
N VAL A 306 9.14 -5.36 -9.05
CA VAL A 306 9.95 -6.57 -9.01
C VAL A 306 9.30 -7.57 -8.06
N TYR A 307 9.12 -8.78 -8.52
CA TYR A 307 8.63 -9.90 -7.72
C TYR A 307 9.77 -10.88 -7.43
N LEU A 308 9.93 -11.29 -6.16
CA LEU A 308 10.93 -12.26 -5.74
C LEU A 308 10.26 -13.41 -4.99
N THR A 309 10.69 -14.65 -5.31
CA THR A 309 10.38 -15.86 -4.56
C THR A 309 11.43 -16.93 -4.83
N GLY A 310 11.71 -17.80 -3.85
CA GLY A 310 12.63 -18.93 -4.03
C GLY A 310 14.06 -18.56 -4.44
N GLY A 311 14.53 -17.36 -4.13
CA GLY A 311 15.86 -16.87 -4.52
C GLY A 311 15.96 -16.38 -5.97
N GLY A 312 14.84 -16.27 -6.68
CA GLY A 312 14.72 -15.69 -8.01
C GLY A 312 13.99 -14.37 -8.00
N ALA A 313 14.23 -13.53 -9.01
CA ALA A 313 13.57 -12.25 -9.23
C ALA A 313 13.11 -12.10 -10.68
N VAL A 314 11.99 -11.44 -10.88
CA VAL A 314 11.46 -11.07 -12.20
C VAL A 314 10.88 -9.65 -12.14
N GLN A 315 11.10 -8.88 -13.20
CA GLN A 315 10.45 -7.58 -13.37
C GLN A 315 9.00 -7.81 -13.79
N ILE A 316 8.11 -7.02 -13.23
CA ILE A 316 6.68 -7.05 -13.50
C ILE A 316 6.16 -5.64 -13.75
N GLN A 317 4.95 -5.55 -14.26
CA GLN A 317 4.14 -4.35 -14.24
C GLN A 317 2.99 -4.53 -13.27
N TRP A 318 2.51 -3.43 -12.68
CA TRP A 318 1.34 -3.47 -11.84
C TRP A 318 0.38 -2.34 -12.19
N LYS A 319 -0.89 -2.56 -11.95
CA LYS A 319 -1.95 -1.57 -12.09
C LYS A 319 -2.88 -1.65 -10.89
N LYS A 320 -3.37 -0.50 -10.48
CA LYS A 320 -4.45 -0.34 -9.53
C LYS A 320 -5.32 0.81 -10.03
N GLY A 321 -6.60 0.73 -9.91
CA GLY A 321 -7.50 1.82 -10.31
C GLY A 321 -7.81 2.75 -9.14
N GLU A 322 -9.10 3.02 -8.95
CA GLU A 322 -9.60 3.76 -7.80
C GLU A 322 -9.23 3.07 -6.47
N ALA A 323 -9.46 3.74 -5.35
CA ALA A 323 -9.01 3.27 -4.04
C ALA A 323 -9.53 1.87 -3.67
N ASP A 324 -10.74 1.53 -4.06
CA ASP A 324 -11.41 0.24 -3.82
C ASP A 324 -11.13 -0.81 -4.89
N GLN A 325 -10.41 -0.47 -5.97
CA GLN A 325 -10.08 -1.42 -7.03
C GLN A 325 -8.83 -2.25 -6.68
N PRO A 326 -8.75 -3.51 -7.16
CA PRO A 326 -7.68 -4.42 -6.80
C PRO A 326 -6.34 -4.04 -7.43
N LEU A 327 -5.25 -4.43 -6.74
CA LEU A 327 -3.91 -4.48 -7.30
C LEU A 327 -3.82 -5.65 -8.28
N GLN A 328 -3.42 -5.38 -9.52
CA GLN A 328 -3.23 -6.38 -10.57
C GLN A 328 -1.78 -6.40 -11.02
N LEU A 329 -1.22 -7.59 -11.21
CA LEU A 329 0.16 -7.80 -11.62
C LEU A 329 0.18 -8.37 -13.03
N PHE A 330 1.16 -7.94 -13.83
CA PHE A 330 1.36 -8.36 -15.22
C PHE A 330 2.83 -8.70 -15.47
N ASP A 331 3.07 -9.63 -16.37
CA ASP A 331 4.41 -9.91 -16.89
C ASP A 331 4.85 -8.85 -17.94
N ALA A 332 6.04 -9.03 -18.50
CA ALA A 332 6.59 -8.12 -19.52
C ALA A 332 5.78 -8.11 -20.82
N GLU A 333 5.01 -9.15 -21.09
CA GLU A 333 4.13 -9.31 -22.25
C GLU A 333 2.72 -8.75 -21.98
N GLY A 334 2.45 -8.22 -20.77
CA GLY A 334 1.16 -7.69 -20.35
C GLY A 334 0.12 -8.76 -20.00
N GLN A 335 0.56 -10.02 -19.77
CA GLN A 335 -0.35 -11.08 -19.33
C GLN A 335 -0.48 -11.06 -17.80
N PRO A 336 -1.63 -11.48 -17.23
CA PRO A 336 -1.80 -11.58 -15.80
C PRO A 336 -0.70 -12.41 -15.16
N PHE A 337 -0.08 -11.87 -14.10
CA PHE A 337 1.01 -12.50 -13.40
C PHE A 337 0.51 -13.14 -12.09
N SER A 338 0.94 -14.35 -11.82
CA SER A 338 0.59 -15.10 -10.61
C SER A 338 1.72 -15.06 -9.57
N VAL A 339 1.34 -15.07 -8.31
CA VAL A 339 2.22 -15.08 -7.13
C VAL A 339 2.22 -16.49 -6.52
N ARG A 340 3.37 -16.97 -6.07
CA ARG A 340 3.46 -18.23 -5.34
C ARG A 340 2.68 -18.13 -4.02
N PRO A 341 1.84 -19.13 -3.67
CA PRO A 341 1.11 -19.11 -2.40
C PRO A 341 2.04 -18.98 -1.18
N GLY A 342 1.73 -18.03 -0.30
CA GLY A 342 2.50 -17.74 0.89
C GLY A 342 2.41 -16.30 1.33
N ARG A 343 3.01 -16.01 2.48
CA ARG A 343 3.06 -14.65 3.05
C ARG A 343 3.95 -13.75 2.21
N THR A 344 3.53 -12.49 2.03
CA THR A 344 4.20 -11.53 1.15
C THR A 344 4.57 -10.24 1.87
N TYR A 345 5.83 -9.81 1.71
CA TYR A 345 6.24 -8.44 1.98
C TYR A 345 6.03 -7.60 0.72
N ILE A 346 5.43 -6.42 0.87
CA ILE A 346 5.19 -5.45 -0.20
C ILE A 346 5.86 -4.14 0.17
N GLY A 347 6.92 -3.76 -0.56
CA GLY A 347 7.53 -2.43 -0.45
C GLY A 347 6.95 -1.50 -1.51
N ILE A 348 6.49 -0.30 -1.12
CA ILE A 348 6.12 0.76 -2.04
C ILE A 348 7.23 1.81 -2.02
N TRP A 349 7.85 2.03 -3.17
CA TRP A 349 9.06 2.86 -3.29
C TRP A 349 8.87 3.93 -4.36
N GLY A 350 9.16 5.20 -3.98
CA GLY A 350 8.88 6.37 -4.80
C GLY A 350 10.06 6.89 -5.63
N GLY A 351 11.28 6.45 -5.36
CA GLY A 351 12.48 6.89 -6.07
C GLY A 351 12.87 8.35 -5.85
N PHE A 352 12.44 8.97 -4.75
CA PHE A 352 12.80 10.36 -4.46
C PHE A 352 14.21 10.49 -3.87
N GLU A 353 14.71 11.72 -3.75
CA GLU A 353 16.05 12.00 -3.23
C GLU A 353 16.27 11.37 -1.85
N GLY A 354 17.43 10.76 -1.66
CA GLY A 354 17.80 10.05 -0.43
C GLY A 354 17.36 8.58 -0.39
N GLN A 355 16.52 8.13 -1.31
CA GLN A 355 16.18 6.72 -1.46
C GLN A 355 17.18 5.96 -2.32
N SER A 356 17.25 4.65 -2.13
CA SER A 356 18.10 3.75 -2.93
C SER A 356 17.42 2.40 -3.16
N LEU A 357 17.84 1.71 -4.20
CA LEU A 357 17.32 0.39 -4.54
C LEU A 357 18.44 -0.46 -5.13
N ARG A 358 18.62 -1.69 -4.61
CA ARG A 358 19.60 -2.65 -5.11
C ARG A 358 19.02 -4.05 -5.11
N LEU A 359 19.25 -4.77 -6.18
CA LEU A 359 18.95 -6.20 -6.30
C LEU A 359 20.26 -6.95 -6.50
N LEU A 360 20.50 -7.96 -5.68
CA LEU A 360 21.74 -8.72 -5.70
C LEU A 360 21.44 -10.21 -5.93
N ASP A 361 22.30 -10.84 -6.72
CA ASP A 361 22.30 -12.29 -6.91
C ASP A 361 23.00 -13.03 -5.75
N SER A 362 23.05 -14.34 -5.85
CA SER A 362 23.69 -15.20 -4.84
C SER A 362 25.21 -14.99 -4.70
N SER A 363 25.87 -14.37 -5.69
CA SER A 363 27.29 -14.01 -5.64
C SER A 363 27.53 -12.60 -5.05
N GLY A 364 26.45 -11.83 -4.83
CA GLY A 364 26.50 -10.42 -4.43
C GLY A 364 26.66 -9.46 -5.60
N ALA A 365 26.55 -9.93 -6.86
CA ALA A 365 26.57 -9.04 -8.02
C ALA A 365 25.21 -8.35 -8.23
N GLU A 366 25.26 -7.07 -8.59
CA GLU A 366 24.04 -6.30 -8.85
C GLU A 366 23.31 -6.80 -10.10
N GLN A 367 21.99 -6.87 -9.98
CA GLN A 367 21.07 -7.25 -11.03
C GLN A 367 20.29 -6.06 -11.55
N PRO A 368 19.86 -6.03 -12.81
CA PRO A 368 19.12 -4.92 -13.39
C PRO A 368 17.74 -4.75 -12.72
N LEU A 369 17.40 -3.50 -12.47
CA LEU A 369 16.11 -3.06 -11.96
C LEU A 369 15.41 -2.16 -12.98
N PRO A 370 14.08 -2.01 -12.93
CA PRO A 370 13.39 -0.97 -13.68
C PRO A 370 13.94 0.42 -13.36
N ALA A 371 13.74 1.37 -14.27
CA ALA A 371 14.12 2.77 -14.01
C ALA A 371 13.27 3.33 -12.84
N ALA A 372 13.86 4.21 -12.04
CA ALA A 372 13.12 4.89 -10.98
C ALA A 372 11.92 5.65 -11.57
N PRO A 373 10.76 5.65 -10.90
CA PRO A 373 9.58 6.37 -11.36
C PRO A 373 9.87 7.87 -11.43
N ALA A 374 9.24 8.56 -12.38
CA ALA A 374 9.31 10.01 -12.44
C ALA A 374 8.59 10.62 -11.22
N PRO A 375 9.11 11.71 -10.63
CA PRO A 375 8.41 12.39 -9.55
C PRO A 375 7.03 12.88 -10.01
N MET A 376 6.04 12.85 -9.11
CA MET A 376 4.76 13.50 -9.38
C MET A 376 4.98 15.01 -9.52
N GLY A 377 4.39 15.63 -10.54
CA GLY A 377 4.44 17.08 -10.75
C GLY A 377 3.59 17.79 -9.69
N GLY A 378 4.23 18.30 -8.65
CA GLY A 378 3.59 19.10 -7.60
C GLY A 378 4.61 19.48 -6.54
N THR A 379 4.63 20.76 -6.13
CA THR A 379 5.49 21.42 -5.14
C THR A 379 6.83 20.75 -4.84
N SER A 380 7.91 21.41 -5.32
CA SER A 380 9.28 21.06 -4.96
C SER A 380 9.42 20.89 -3.46
N GLU A 381 10.13 19.84 -3.06
CA GLU A 381 10.57 19.58 -1.69
C GLU A 381 11.01 20.89 -1.00
N PRO A 382 10.53 21.23 0.21
CA PRO A 382 10.99 22.41 0.90
C PRO A 382 12.48 22.28 1.15
N ALA A 383 13.26 23.23 0.62
CA ALA A 383 14.70 23.24 0.77
C ALA A 383 15.07 23.07 2.25
N SER A 384 15.82 22.00 2.56
CA SER A 384 16.37 21.75 3.90
C SER A 384 17.06 23.04 4.38
N SER A 385 16.50 23.71 5.38
CA SER A 385 17.13 24.84 6.04
C SER A 385 18.31 24.32 6.86
N ALA A 386 19.50 24.39 6.28
CA ALA A 386 20.72 24.23 7.03
C ALA A 386 20.72 25.21 8.22
N PRO A 387 21.15 24.79 9.43
CA PRO A 387 21.21 25.70 10.57
C PRO A 387 22.19 26.82 10.26
N ALA A 388 21.73 28.06 10.39
CA ALA A 388 22.56 29.24 10.25
C ALA A 388 23.64 29.22 11.34
N ASP A 389 24.87 29.14 10.90
CA ASP A 389 26.07 29.21 11.75
C ASP A 389 26.14 30.61 12.38
N SER A 390 25.76 30.73 13.66
CA SER A 390 25.86 31.96 14.43
C SER A 390 27.26 32.08 15.00
N THR A 391 28.22 32.45 14.20
CA THR A 391 29.49 32.99 14.70
C THR A 391 29.29 34.44 15.13
N SER A 392 28.98 34.63 16.40
CA SER A 392 29.10 35.91 17.09
C SER A 392 30.59 36.21 17.36
N ALA A 393 31.18 37.14 16.61
CA ALA A 393 32.44 37.72 16.99
C ALA A 393 32.23 38.72 18.11
N ALA A 394 32.87 38.45 19.24
CA ALA A 394 33.05 39.42 20.33
C ALA A 394 34.17 40.40 19.96
N ALA A 395 33.92 41.68 20.11
CA ALA A 395 34.92 42.72 20.33
C ALA A 395 34.49 43.57 21.53
#